data_fbb35a2691f3ff3ec2f0713d73d9709e
#
_entry.id   fbb35a2691f3ff3ec2f0713d73d9709e
#
_cell.length_a   1.000
_cell.length_b   1.000
_cell.length_c   1.000
_cell.angle_alpha   90.00
_cell.angle_beta   90.00
_cell.angle_gamma   90.00
#
_symmetry.space_group_name_H-M   'P 1'
#
loop_
_entity.id
_entity.type
_entity.pdbx_description
1 polymer ?
#
loop_
_entity_poly.entity_id
_entity_poly.type
_entity_poly.pdbx_seq_one_letter_code
_entity_poly.pdbx_strand_id
1 'polypeptide(L)'
;MHFLTFCLVTLAVALPFLFLLTLPPLTNFWPLMCAWLCAGVLALLLVWQVRRPDAPDRRTLARQCAAGVLLAALLGSAVGLLQYFGQTDGWWGWLHPAQPGVAMGQLRQRNQQASLLSLGLWTLWWLVAQVPRTGPDGARGHSVLAVGLGLLLAWALALLVVGSAATASRTGLAQWLVLLVLLAWWRKSLGALPLALALAGLLLYAWAAWLLPDLLLRWTGVQAEG
;
A
#
# COMPACT_ATOMS: atom_id res chain seq x y z
N MET A 1 16.74 15.53 -13.51
CA MET A 1 17.11 14.10 -13.57
C MET A 1 16.62 13.28 -12.39
N HIS A 2 16.70 13.76 -11.15
CA HIS A 2 16.23 13.06 -9.93
C HIS A 2 14.74 12.68 -9.95
N PHE A 3 13.87 13.54 -10.51
CA PHE A 3 12.43 13.27 -10.59
C PHE A 3 12.12 12.08 -11.51
N LEU A 4 12.72 12.01 -12.70
CA LEU A 4 12.52 10.90 -13.64
C LEU A 4 12.96 9.57 -13.03
N THR A 5 14.13 9.55 -12.37
CA THR A 5 14.63 8.35 -11.68
C THR A 5 13.69 7.93 -10.55
N PHE A 6 13.17 8.89 -9.78
CA PHE A 6 12.15 8.64 -8.76
C PHE A 6 10.92 7.96 -9.36
N CYS A 7 10.35 8.52 -10.43
CA CYS A 7 9.19 7.95 -11.11
C CYS A 7 9.45 6.54 -11.64
N LEU A 8 10.60 6.33 -12.29
CA LEU A 8 10.96 5.03 -12.86
C LEU A 8 11.11 3.95 -11.79
N VAL A 9 11.80 4.24 -10.67
CA VAL A 9 11.96 3.27 -9.56
C VAL A 9 10.60 2.99 -8.92
N THR A 10 9.82 4.04 -8.62
CA THR A 10 8.49 3.89 -8.01
C THR A 10 7.56 3.04 -8.88
N LEU A 11 7.51 3.31 -10.18
CA LEU A 11 6.69 2.55 -11.12
C LEU A 11 7.19 1.11 -11.29
N ALA A 12 8.50 0.90 -11.43
CA ALA A 12 9.07 -0.44 -11.57
C ALA A 12 8.82 -1.31 -10.31
N VAL A 13 8.71 -0.70 -9.13
CA VAL A 13 8.33 -1.43 -7.91
C VAL A 13 6.82 -1.67 -7.85
N ALA A 14 5.98 -0.72 -8.28
CA ALA A 14 4.53 -0.82 -8.15
C ALA A 14 3.89 -1.73 -9.22
N LEU A 15 4.36 -1.67 -10.46
CA LEU A 15 3.77 -2.35 -11.61
C LEU A 15 3.54 -3.86 -11.43
N PRO A 16 4.47 -4.66 -10.88
CA PRO A 16 4.25 -6.10 -10.68
C PRO A 16 3.03 -6.45 -9.84
N PHE A 17 2.66 -5.58 -8.91
CA PHE A 17 1.50 -5.78 -8.03
C PHE A 17 0.17 -5.32 -8.65
N LEU A 18 0.25 -4.49 -9.70
CA LEU A 18 -0.91 -3.87 -10.35
C LEU A 18 -1.21 -4.46 -11.73
N PHE A 19 -0.30 -5.29 -12.24
CA PHE A 19 -0.38 -5.83 -13.59
C PHE A 19 -1.43 -6.93 -13.70
N LEU A 20 -2.40 -6.72 -14.58
CA LEU A 20 -3.60 -7.58 -14.65
C LEU A 20 -3.61 -8.60 -15.79
N LEU A 21 -2.79 -8.42 -16.83
CA LEU A 21 -2.91 -9.22 -18.05
C LEU A 21 -2.82 -10.73 -17.77
N THR A 22 -3.91 -11.46 -18.03
CA THR A 22 -4.04 -12.89 -17.73
C THR A 22 -4.28 -13.75 -18.99
N LEU A 23 -3.84 -13.22 -20.14
CA LEU A 23 -3.99 -13.90 -21.45
C LEU A 23 -3.11 -15.15 -21.54
N PRO A 24 -3.44 -16.10 -22.46
CA PRO A 24 -2.58 -17.25 -22.74
C PRO A 24 -1.11 -16.84 -22.96
N PRO A 25 -0.13 -17.72 -22.69
CA PRO A 25 -0.26 -19.18 -22.53
C PRO A 25 -0.65 -19.66 -21.13
N LEU A 26 -0.34 -18.90 -20.07
CA LEU A 26 -0.68 -19.25 -18.68
C LEU A 26 -1.13 -17.99 -17.93
N THR A 27 -2.02 -18.12 -16.99
CA THR A 27 -2.59 -17.01 -16.20
C THR A 27 -1.54 -16.16 -15.47
N ASN A 28 -0.41 -16.77 -15.10
CA ASN A 28 0.68 -16.07 -14.40
C ASN A 28 1.84 -15.67 -15.31
N PHE A 29 1.81 -16.01 -16.59
CA PHE A 29 2.93 -15.76 -17.51
C PHE A 29 3.24 -14.27 -17.63
N TRP A 30 2.27 -13.46 -17.97
CA TRP A 30 2.46 -12.03 -18.17
C TRP A 30 2.78 -11.25 -16.90
N PRO A 31 2.11 -11.50 -15.74
CA PRO A 31 2.52 -10.93 -14.47
C PRO A 31 3.96 -11.26 -14.10
N LEU A 32 4.40 -12.50 -14.33
CA LEU A 32 5.79 -12.90 -14.08
C LEU A 32 6.78 -12.20 -15.00
N MET A 33 6.47 -12.11 -16.30
CA MET A 33 7.28 -11.37 -17.28
C MET A 33 7.39 -9.89 -16.92
N CYS A 34 6.29 -9.26 -16.50
CA CYS A 34 6.29 -7.89 -16.01
C CYS A 34 7.22 -7.74 -14.79
N ALA A 35 7.15 -8.66 -13.83
CA ALA A 35 8.00 -8.65 -12.65
C ALA A 35 9.49 -8.78 -13.00
N TRP A 36 9.86 -9.68 -13.93
CA TRP A 36 11.23 -9.83 -14.40
C TRP A 36 11.73 -8.61 -15.15
N LEU A 37 10.91 -8.01 -16.02
CA LEU A 37 11.26 -6.77 -16.73
C LEU A 37 11.48 -5.61 -15.74
N CYS A 38 10.58 -5.45 -14.77
CA CYS A 38 10.72 -4.45 -13.72
C CYS A 38 11.99 -4.67 -12.87
N ALA A 39 12.27 -5.91 -12.50
CA ALA A 39 13.50 -6.26 -11.77
C ALA A 39 14.75 -5.94 -12.61
N GLY A 40 14.75 -6.25 -13.91
CA GLY A 40 15.82 -5.89 -14.85
C GLY A 40 16.02 -4.38 -14.93
N VAL A 41 14.95 -3.61 -15.09
CA VAL A 41 15.00 -2.13 -15.09
C VAL A 41 15.59 -1.60 -13.78
N LEU A 42 15.14 -2.11 -12.63
CA LEU A 42 15.68 -1.73 -11.32
C LEU A 42 17.17 -2.05 -11.20
N ALA A 43 17.59 -3.24 -11.63
CA ALA A 43 19.00 -3.64 -11.62
C ALA A 43 19.86 -2.71 -12.50
N LEU A 44 19.40 -2.38 -13.70
CA LEU A 44 20.09 -1.45 -14.61
C LEU A 44 20.17 -0.05 -14.02
N LEU A 45 19.07 0.45 -13.43
CA LEU A 45 19.06 1.76 -12.76
C LEU A 45 20.02 1.79 -11.57
N LEU A 46 20.08 0.72 -10.78
CA LEU A 46 21.01 0.59 -9.66
C LEU A 46 22.47 0.62 -10.13
N VAL A 47 22.82 -0.19 -11.13
CA VAL A 47 24.17 -0.20 -11.70
C VAL A 47 24.54 1.16 -12.26
N TRP A 48 23.63 1.80 -12.97
CA TRP A 48 23.83 3.14 -13.53
C TRP A 48 24.01 4.20 -12.43
N GLN A 49 23.25 4.14 -11.35
CA GLN A 49 23.37 5.05 -10.21
C GLN A 49 24.71 4.87 -9.49
N VAL A 50 25.13 3.63 -9.21
CA VAL A 50 26.40 3.35 -8.51
C VAL A 50 27.63 3.87 -9.29
N ARG A 51 27.56 3.92 -10.62
CA ARG A 51 28.65 4.42 -11.47
C ARG A 51 28.76 5.95 -11.55
N ARG A 52 27.81 6.69 -10.93
CA ARG A 52 27.83 8.17 -10.96
C ARG A 52 28.44 8.74 -9.70
N PRO A 53 29.25 9.82 -9.82
CA PRO A 53 29.80 10.53 -8.67
C PRO A 53 28.69 11.16 -7.80
N ASP A 54 27.54 11.52 -8.40
CA ASP A 54 26.37 12.09 -7.74
C ASP A 54 25.32 11.04 -7.40
N ALA A 55 25.71 9.80 -7.12
CA ALA A 55 24.76 8.72 -6.82
C ALA A 55 23.90 9.09 -5.60
N PRO A 56 22.57 8.90 -5.68
CA PRO A 56 21.70 9.12 -4.54
C PRO A 56 22.09 8.18 -3.40
N ASP A 57 22.00 8.65 -2.18
CA ASP A 57 22.30 7.85 -1.02
C ASP A 57 21.33 6.65 -0.90
N ARG A 58 21.72 5.63 -0.14
CA ARG A 58 20.90 4.42 0.07
C ARG A 58 19.51 4.74 0.65
N ARG A 59 19.39 5.84 1.42
CA ARG A 59 18.11 6.30 1.99
C ARG A 59 17.17 6.83 0.92
N THR A 60 17.69 7.56 -0.06
CA THR A 60 16.90 8.04 -1.20
C THR A 60 16.32 6.88 -2.00
N LEU A 61 17.14 5.87 -2.30
CA LEU A 61 16.67 4.67 -3.00
C LEU A 61 15.62 3.90 -2.18
N ALA A 62 15.86 3.71 -0.88
CA ALA A 62 14.88 3.07 0.00
C ALA A 62 13.54 3.82 0.04
N ARG A 63 13.56 5.18 0.04
CA ARG A 63 12.34 5.99 -0.04
C ARG A 63 11.61 5.81 -1.37
N GLN A 64 12.33 5.72 -2.48
CA GLN A 64 11.74 5.48 -3.80
C GLN A 64 11.07 4.11 -3.87
N CYS A 65 11.73 3.07 -3.39
CA CYS A 65 11.14 1.72 -3.30
C CYS A 65 9.92 1.69 -2.37
N ALA A 66 10.01 2.32 -1.20
CA ALA A 66 8.90 2.43 -0.26
C ALA A 66 7.70 3.17 -0.88
N ALA A 67 7.94 4.26 -1.63
CA ALA A 67 6.89 4.96 -2.37
C ALA A 67 6.21 4.06 -3.41
N GLY A 68 6.98 3.20 -4.11
CA GLY A 68 6.43 2.23 -5.06
C GLY A 68 5.53 1.18 -4.40
N VAL A 69 5.98 0.60 -3.28
CA VAL A 69 5.17 -0.35 -2.50
C VAL A 69 3.91 0.33 -1.95
N LEU A 70 4.04 1.54 -1.41
CA LEU A 70 2.91 2.31 -0.90
C LEU A 70 1.89 2.63 -2.00
N LEU A 71 2.35 3.07 -3.17
CA LEU A 71 1.50 3.33 -4.33
C LEU A 71 0.74 2.07 -4.76
N ALA A 72 1.44 0.93 -4.88
CA ALA A 72 0.82 -0.34 -5.21
C ALA A 72 -0.24 -0.75 -4.18
N ALA A 73 0.05 -0.59 -2.89
CA ALA A 73 -0.87 -0.91 -1.81
C ALA A 73 -2.11 0.00 -1.80
N LEU A 74 -1.94 1.31 -2.02
CA LEU A 74 -3.07 2.25 -2.09
C LEU A 74 -3.98 1.96 -3.28
N LEU A 75 -3.41 1.76 -4.47
CA LEU A 75 -4.19 1.40 -5.67
C LEU A 75 -4.82 0.01 -5.52
N GLY A 76 -4.08 -0.96 -5.00
CA GLY A 76 -4.61 -2.29 -4.71
C GLY A 76 -5.74 -2.26 -3.69
N SER A 77 -5.66 -1.38 -2.66
CA SER A 77 -6.73 -1.18 -1.69
C SER A 77 -7.97 -0.57 -2.34
N ALA A 78 -7.81 0.47 -3.15
CA ALA A 78 -8.92 1.10 -3.88
C ALA A 78 -9.63 0.09 -4.78
N VAL A 79 -8.88 -0.68 -5.57
CA VAL A 79 -9.43 -1.76 -6.41
C VAL A 79 -10.12 -2.81 -5.57
N GLY A 80 -9.51 -3.25 -4.47
CA GLY A 80 -10.11 -4.24 -3.57
C GLY A 80 -11.45 -3.76 -2.97
N LEU A 81 -11.57 -2.48 -2.63
CA LEU A 81 -12.82 -1.91 -2.14
C LEU A 81 -13.89 -1.82 -3.25
N LEU A 82 -13.51 -1.44 -4.50
CA LEU A 82 -14.42 -1.49 -5.64
C LEU A 82 -14.94 -2.91 -5.87
N GLN A 83 -14.08 -3.92 -5.77
CA GLN A 83 -14.46 -5.33 -5.85
C GLN A 83 -15.43 -5.71 -4.72
N TYR A 84 -15.08 -5.33 -3.48
CA TYR A 84 -15.89 -5.65 -2.30
C TYR A 84 -17.33 -5.15 -2.42
N PHE A 85 -17.53 -3.96 -2.97
CA PHE A 85 -18.86 -3.38 -3.19
C PHE A 85 -19.46 -3.67 -4.57
N GLY A 86 -18.90 -4.61 -5.35
CA GLY A 86 -19.43 -5.00 -6.65
C GLY A 86 -19.36 -3.91 -7.73
N GLN A 87 -18.50 -2.90 -7.56
CA GLN A 87 -18.37 -1.77 -8.48
C GLN A 87 -17.33 -2.00 -9.60
N THR A 88 -17.12 -3.25 -10.01
CA THR A 88 -16.15 -3.61 -11.06
C THR A 88 -16.79 -3.81 -12.42
N ASP A 89 -18.11 -3.78 -12.53
CA ASP A 89 -18.83 -3.89 -13.79
C ASP A 89 -18.51 -2.69 -14.69
N GLY A 90 -18.21 -2.94 -15.96
CA GLY A 90 -17.83 -1.91 -16.93
C GLY A 90 -16.32 -1.60 -16.99
N TRP A 91 -15.50 -2.08 -16.06
CA TRP A 91 -14.04 -1.92 -16.08
C TRP A 91 -13.32 -3.09 -16.77
N TRP A 92 -13.98 -3.68 -17.74
CA TRP A 92 -13.55 -4.90 -18.42
C TRP A 92 -12.11 -4.79 -18.94
N GLY A 93 -11.24 -5.72 -18.52
CA GLY A 93 -9.83 -5.75 -18.92
C GLY A 93 -8.87 -4.89 -18.06
N TRP A 94 -9.37 -3.97 -17.23
CA TRP A 94 -8.54 -3.13 -16.37
C TRP A 94 -8.54 -3.55 -14.90
N LEU A 95 -9.62 -4.17 -14.43
CA LEU A 95 -9.74 -4.66 -13.06
C LEU A 95 -10.01 -6.16 -13.07
N HIS A 96 -9.40 -6.86 -12.11
CA HIS A 96 -9.72 -8.27 -11.91
C HIS A 96 -11.16 -8.39 -11.39
N PRO A 97 -12.05 -9.17 -12.06
CA PRO A 97 -13.39 -9.39 -11.57
C PRO A 97 -13.37 -10.18 -10.27
N ALA A 98 -14.17 -9.79 -9.30
CA ALA A 98 -14.38 -10.49 -8.04
C ALA A 98 -15.85 -10.44 -7.65
N GLN A 99 -16.28 -11.42 -6.88
CA GLN A 99 -17.62 -11.42 -6.32
C GLN A 99 -17.74 -10.33 -5.23
N PRO A 100 -18.91 -9.66 -5.11
CA PRO A 100 -19.15 -8.74 -4.01
C PRO A 100 -18.88 -9.41 -2.65
N GLY A 101 -18.29 -8.66 -1.72
CA GLY A 101 -17.86 -9.18 -0.42
C GLY A 101 -16.44 -9.78 -0.41
N VAL A 102 -15.72 -9.81 -1.56
CA VAL A 102 -14.36 -10.33 -1.65
C VAL A 102 -13.41 -9.27 -2.23
N ALA A 103 -12.46 -8.80 -1.43
CA ALA A 103 -11.42 -7.86 -1.84
C ALA A 103 -10.11 -8.61 -2.14
N MET A 104 -9.79 -8.78 -3.42
CA MET A 104 -8.57 -9.47 -3.87
C MET A 104 -7.56 -8.53 -4.54
N GLY A 105 -7.98 -7.31 -4.88
CA GLY A 105 -7.16 -6.38 -5.66
C GLY A 105 -6.79 -6.97 -7.03
N GLN A 106 -5.67 -6.55 -7.57
CA GLN A 106 -5.13 -7.10 -8.82
C GLN A 106 -4.34 -8.42 -8.60
N LEU A 107 -4.08 -8.79 -7.36
CA LEU A 107 -3.33 -10.01 -7.01
C LEU A 107 -4.18 -11.29 -7.07
N ARG A 108 -5.49 -11.17 -7.27
CA ARG A 108 -6.43 -12.29 -7.48
C ARG A 108 -6.52 -13.27 -6.30
N GLN A 109 -5.93 -12.91 -5.16
CA GLN A 109 -5.94 -13.71 -3.95
C GLN A 109 -5.95 -12.82 -2.73
N ARG A 110 -6.96 -12.97 -1.84
CA ARG A 110 -7.13 -12.11 -0.65
C ARG A 110 -5.93 -12.12 0.31
N ASN A 111 -5.24 -13.26 0.46
CA ASN A 111 -4.06 -13.32 1.34
C ASN A 111 -2.86 -12.55 0.76
N GLN A 112 -2.65 -12.59 -0.56
CA GLN A 112 -1.61 -11.80 -1.22
C GLN A 112 -1.94 -10.31 -1.16
N GLN A 113 -3.21 -9.96 -1.38
CA GLN A 113 -3.68 -8.58 -1.23
C GLN A 113 -3.46 -8.09 0.21
N ALA A 114 -3.83 -8.86 1.23
CA ALA A 114 -3.58 -8.53 2.63
C ALA A 114 -2.08 -8.34 2.92
N SER A 115 -1.21 -9.16 2.32
CA SER A 115 0.25 -9.01 2.47
C SER A 115 0.76 -7.72 1.82
N LEU A 116 0.28 -7.37 0.63
CA LEU A 116 0.62 -6.10 -0.02
C LEU A 116 0.19 -4.90 0.84
N LEU A 117 -1.03 -4.93 1.40
CA LEU A 117 -1.55 -3.87 2.26
C LEU A 117 -0.74 -3.77 3.56
N SER A 118 -0.33 -4.88 4.14
CA SER A 118 0.57 -4.91 5.32
C SER A 118 1.94 -4.29 5.01
N LEU A 119 2.53 -4.58 3.84
CA LEU A 119 3.75 -3.91 3.36
C LEU A 119 3.51 -2.42 3.14
N GLY A 120 2.37 -2.03 2.58
CA GLY A 120 1.96 -0.64 2.41
C GLY A 120 1.88 0.12 3.73
N LEU A 121 1.28 -0.47 4.76
CA LEU A 121 1.23 0.08 6.12
C LEU A 121 2.62 0.24 6.71
N TRP A 122 3.48 -0.78 6.59
CA TRP A 122 4.85 -0.70 7.06
C TRP A 122 5.62 0.43 6.39
N THR A 123 5.52 0.55 5.07
CA THR A 123 6.19 1.63 4.33
C THR A 123 5.63 2.99 4.68
N LEU A 124 4.31 3.14 4.90
CA LEU A 124 3.70 4.38 5.35
C LEU A 124 4.26 4.80 6.72
N TRP A 125 4.28 3.90 7.70
CA TRP A 125 4.81 4.18 9.04
C TRP A 125 6.30 4.51 9.01
N TRP A 126 7.07 3.78 8.19
CA TRP A 126 8.49 4.06 8.02
C TRP A 126 8.73 5.44 7.38
N LEU A 127 7.97 5.81 6.34
CA LEU A 127 8.06 7.13 5.71
C LEU A 127 7.70 8.25 6.70
N VAL A 128 6.65 8.06 7.51
CA VAL A 128 6.26 9.01 8.57
C VAL A 128 7.40 9.19 9.59
N ALA A 129 8.09 8.10 9.96
CA ALA A 129 9.24 8.16 10.87
C ALA A 129 10.43 8.95 10.30
N GLN A 130 10.52 9.11 8.96
CA GLN A 130 11.58 9.87 8.29
C GLN A 130 11.28 11.38 8.19
N VAL A 131 10.05 11.81 8.51
CA VAL A 131 9.70 13.24 8.48
C VAL A 131 10.46 13.96 9.61
N PRO A 132 11.24 14.99 9.30
CA PRO A 132 11.94 15.78 10.32
C PRO A 132 10.93 16.35 11.31
N ARG A 133 11.18 16.18 12.60
CA ARG A 133 10.41 16.88 13.63
C ARG A 133 10.88 18.31 13.65
N THR A 134 10.09 19.22 13.13
CA THR A 134 10.35 20.67 13.26
C THR A 134 10.31 21.02 14.74
N GLY A 135 11.40 21.64 15.23
CA GLY A 135 11.47 22.18 16.60
C GLY A 135 10.42 23.31 16.80
N PRO A 136 10.18 23.72 18.05
CA PRO A 136 9.17 24.71 18.43
C PRO A 136 9.34 26.09 17.76
N ASP A 137 10.51 26.37 17.16
CA ASP A 137 10.83 27.66 16.53
C ASP A 137 10.47 27.79 15.05
N GLY A 138 9.86 26.74 14.47
CA GLY A 138 9.47 26.69 13.05
C GLY A 138 8.17 27.41 12.75
N ALA A 139 8.24 28.69 12.55
CA ALA A 139 7.38 29.64 11.84
C ALA A 139 5.97 29.22 11.39
N ARG A 140 5.01 30.08 11.70
CA ARG A 140 3.57 30.08 11.37
C ARG A 140 3.20 29.82 9.89
N GLY A 141 4.14 29.81 8.96
CA GLY A 141 3.90 29.57 7.53
C GLY A 141 3.73 28.10 7.13
N HIS A 142 4.03 27.14 8.03
CA HIS A 142 4.00 25.72 7.73
C HIS A 142 2.69 25.01 8.13
N SER A 143 1.73 25.74 8.70
CA SER A 143 0.50 25.14 9.24
C SER A 143 -0.39 24.50 8.16
N VAL A 144 -0.58 25.14 7.02
CA VAL A 144 -1.46 24.65 5.95
C VAL A 144 -0.86 23.39 5.27
N LEU A 145 0.44 23.42 4.98
CA LEU A 145 1.16 22.27 4.43
C LEU A 145 1.19 21.09 5.40
N ALA A 146 1.39 21.35 6.68
CA ALA A 146 1.38 20.32 7.72
C ALA A 146 -0.01 19.69 7.89
N VAL A 147 -1.07 20.51 7.86
CA VAL A 147 -2.46 20.01 7.89
C VAL A 147 -2.76 19.20 6.64
N GLY A 148 -2.41 19.68 5.44
CA GLY A 148 -2.62 18.96 4.20
C GLY A 148 -1.90 17.60 4.17
N LEU A 149 -0.64 17.56 4.62
CA LEU A 149 0.12 16.31 4.74
C LEU A 149 -0.52 15.37 5.77
N GLY A 150 -0.97 15.90 6.92
CA GLY A 150 -1.65 15.12 7.95
C GLY A 150 -2.94 14.49 7.42
N LEU A 151 -3.76 15.22 6.67
CA LEU A 151 -4.98 14.72 6.05
C LEU A 151 -4.67 13.64 5.00
N LEU A 152 -3.64 13.84 4.17
CA LEU A 152 -3.21 12.85 3.18
C LEU A 152 -2.76 11.54 3.85
N LEU A 153 -1.98 11.64 4.93
CA LEU A 153 -1.53 10.49 5.70
C LEU A 153 -2.70 9.77 6.38
N ALA A 154 -3.65 10.51 6.94
CA ALA A 154 -4.85 9.94 7.55
C ALA A 154 -5.71 9.22 6.50
N TRP A 155 -5.88 9.82 5.32
CA TRP A 155 -6.59 9.21 4.21
C TRP A 155 -5.90 7.94 3.71
N ALA A 156 -4.56 7.98 3.51
CA ALA A 156 -3.78 6.82 3.09
C ALA A 156 -3.87 5.68 4.11
N LEU A 157 -3.76 6.00 5.41
CA LEU A 157 -3.92 5.03 6.50
C LEU A 157 -5.32 4.42 6.48
N ALA A 158 -6.36 5.26 6.39
CA ALA A 158 -7.74 4.78 6.37
C ALA A 158 -8.01 3.87 5.17
N LEU A 159 -7.54 4.24 3.97
CA LEU A 159 -7.70 3.44 2.76
C LEU A 159 -7.03 2.07 2.90
N LEU A 160 -5.78 2.02 3.39
CA LEU A 160 -5.06 0.76 3.59
C LEU A 160 -5.71 -0.13 4.66
N VAL A 161 -6.18 0.47 5.75
CA VAL A 161 -6.80 -0.25 6.87
C VAL A 161 -8.15 -0.82 6.48
N VAL A 162 -9.01 0.01 5.87
CA VAL A 162 -10.35 -0.43 5.43
C VAL A 162 -10.23 -1.49 4.33
N GLY A 163 -9.30 -1.31 3.37
CA GLY A 163 -8.98 -2.33 2.38
C GLY A 163 -8.47 -3.64 2.99
N SER A 164 -7.64 -3.57 4.04
CA SER A 164 -7.19 -4.76 4.77
C SER A 164 -8.36 -5.48 5.45
N ALA A 165 -9.30 -4.75 6.07
CA ALA A 165 -10.50 -5.32 6.66
C ALA A 165 -11.39 -6.00 5.60
N ALA A 166 -11.56 -5.37 4.43
CA ALA A 166 -12.34 -5.91 3.31
C ALA A 166 -11.76 -7.22 2.72
N THR A 167 -10.47 -7.51 2.92
CA THR A 167 -9.90 -8.81 2.51
C THR A 167 -10.41 -9.97 3.35
N ALA A 168 -10.91 -9.75 4.57
CA ALA A 168 -11.31 -10.75 5.55
C ALA A 168 -10.23 -11.85 5.76
N SER A 169 -8.96 -11.48 5.63
CA SER A 169 -7.82 -12.42 5.65
C SER A 169 -7.28 -12.63 7.05
N ARG A 170 -7.34 -13.87 7.56
CA ARG A 170 -6.70 -14.24 8.83
C ARG A 170 -5.18 -14.03 8.79
N THR A 171 -4.56 -14.27 7.63
CA THR A 171 -3.14 -13.99 7.40
C THR A 171 -2.85 -12.50 7.55
N GLY A 172 -3.72 -11.62 7.01
CA GLY A 172 -3.60 -10.18 7.18
C GLY A 172 -3.65 -9.75 8.64
N LEU A 173 -4.57 -10.29 9.42
CA LEU A 173 -4.65 -10.01 10.86
C LEU A 173 -3.39 -10.46 11.61
N ALA A 174 -2.87 -11.65 11.32
CA ALA A 174 -1.62 -12.14 11.91
C ALA A 174 -0.44 -11.21 11.57
N GLN A 175 -0.34 -10.74 10.32
CA GLN A 175 0.67 -9.78 9.89
C GLN A 175 0.56 -8.45 10.64
N TRP A 176 -0.67 -7.94 10.89
CA TRP A 176 -0.89 -6.77 11.71
C TRP A 176 -0.30 -6.92 13.12
N LEU A 177 -0.53 -8.05 13.78
CA LEU A 177 0.03 -8.33 15.11
C LEU A 177 1.56 -8.35 15.10
N VAL A 178 2.16 -9.00 14.08
CA VAL A 178 3.62 -9.00 13.89
C VAL A 178 4.14 -7.57 13.69
N LEU A 179 3.48 -6.76 12.86
CA LEU A 179 3.88 -5.37 12.64
C LEU A 179 3.80 -4.52 13.91
N LEU A 180 2.78 -4.70 14.75
CA LEU A 180 2.67 -4.03 16.05
C LEU A 180 3.84 -4.39 16.98
N VAL A 181 4.18 -5.68 17.06
CA VAL A 181 5.32 -6.15 17.85
C VAL A 181 6.63 -5.54 17.35
N LEU A 182 6.85 -5.51 16.02
CA LEU A 182 8.04 -4.90 15.44
C LEU A 182 8.11 -3.40 15.69
N LEU A 183 6.99 -2.67 15.57
CA LEU A 183 6.93 -1.23 15.89
C LEU A 183 7.20 -0.95 17.37
N ALA A 184 6.65 -1.78 18.27
CA ALA A 184 6.93 -1.67 19.71
C ALA A 184 8.41 -1.95 20.01
N TRP A 185 9.00 -2.93 19.36
CA TRP A 185 10.42 -3.27 19.49
C TRP A 185 11.32 -2.13 19.00
N TRP A 186 11.02 -1.57 17.84
CA TRP A 186 11.81 -0.49 17.23
C TRP A 186 11.35 0.93 17.59
N ARG A 187 10.45 1.07 18.57
CA ARG A 187 9.91 2.40 18.97
C ARG A 187 10.99 3.43 19.32
N LYS A 188 12.14 2.99 19.83
CA LYS A 188 13.25 3.89 20.18
C LYS A 188 13.89 4.52 18.95
N SER A 189 13.96 3.80 17.83
CA SER A 189 14.54 4.27 16.57
C SER A 189 13.52 4.93 15.65
N LEU A 190 12.27 4.46 15.63
CA LEU A 190 11.21 4.98 14.76
C LEU A 190 10.40 6.11 15.43
N GLY A 191 10.45 6.21 16.75
CA GLY A 191 9.62 7.14 17.53
C GLY A 191 8.25 6.56 17.89
N ALA A 192 7.47 7.32 18.67
CA ALA A 192 6.16 6.87 19.16
C ALA A 192 5.04 7.02 18.14
N LEU A 193 5.15 7.95 17.18
CA LEU A 193 4.08 8.26 16.22
C LEU A 193 3.69 7.05 15.34
N PRO A 194 4.61 6.28 14.72
CA PRO A 194 4.25 5.09 13.96
C PRO A 194 3.48 4.06 14.78
N LEU A 195 3.87 3.84 16.03
CA LEU A 195 3.14 2.92 16.93
C LEU A 195 1.74 3.44 17.26
N ALA A 196 1.60 4.73 17.55
CA ALA A 196 0.30 5.35 17.81
C ALA A 196 -0.63 5.25 16.58
N LEU A 197 -0.12 5.50 15.37
CA LEU A 197 -0.86 5.33 14.12
C LEU A 197 -1.24 3.87 13.87
N ALA A 198 -0.38 2.92 14.23
CA ALA A 198 -0.68 1.50 14.09
C ALA A 198 -1.78 1.06 15.07
N LEU A 199 -1.76 1.53 16.30
CA LEU A 199 -2.82 1.26 17.28
C LEU A 199 -4.16 1.88 16.85
N ALA A 200 -4.15 3.15 16.40
CA ALA A 200 -5.33 3.79 15.83
C ALA A 200 -5.85 3.04 14.59
N GLY A 201 -4.94 2.58 13.73
CA GLY A 201 -5.26 1.74 12.59
C GLY A 201 -5.90 0.41 12.97
N LEU A 202 -5.43 -0.24 14.05
CA LEU A 202 -6.04 -1.49 14.53
C LEU A 202 -7.48 -1.28 15.04
N LEU A 203 -7.74 -0.17 15.73
CA LEU A 203 -9.09 0.20 16.14
C LEU A 203 -10.00 0.46 14.93
N LEU A 204 -9.48 1.18 13.95
CA LEU A 204 -10.19 1.41 12.69
C LEU A 204 -10.43 0.10 11.91
N TYR A 205 -9.45 -0.82 11.91
CA TYR A 205 -9.60 -2.15 11.32
C TYR A 205 -10.75 -2.93 11.96
N ALA A 206 -10.77 -3.00 13.29
CA ALA A 206 -11.83 -3.70 14.02
C ALA A 206 -13.21 -3.09 13.75
N TRP A 207 -13.30 -1.75 13.73
CA TRP A 207 -14.53 -1.03 13.38
C TRP A 207 -14.96 -1.29 11.93
N ALA A 208 -14.03 -1.22 10.98
CA ALA A 208 -14.30 -1.49 9.58
C ALA A 208 -14.72 -2.95 9.35
N ALA A 209 -14.07 -3.91 9.98
CA ALA A 209 -14.42 -5.33 9.89
C ALA A 209 -15.84 -5.62 10.41
N TRP A 210 -16.28 -4.86 11.42
CA TRP A 210 -17.65 -4.94 11.93
C TRP A 210 -18.66 -4.24 11.01
N LEU A 211 -18.33 -3.08 10.43
CA LEU A 211 -19.25 -2.25 9.65
C LEU A 211 -19.40 -2.70 8.19
N LEU A 212 -18.32 -3.19 7.56
CA LEU A 212 -18.30 -3.50 6.12
C LEU A 212 -19.36 -4.52 5.68
N PRO A 213 -19.63 -5.62 6.43
CA PRO A 213 -20.67 -6.57 6.05
C PRO A 213 -22.07 -5.93 5.98
N ASP A 214 -22.41 -5.07 6.94
CA ASP A 214 -23.69 -4.36 6.97
C ASP A 214 -23.82 -3.37 5.81
N LEU A 215 -22.75 -2.66 5.48
CA LEU A 215 -22.70 -1.76 4.33
C LEU A 215 -22.86 -2.52 3.03
N LEU A 216 -22.15 -3.64 2.88
CA LEU A 216 -22.27 -4.51 1.70
C LEU A 216 -23.70 -4.97 1.49
N LEU A 217 -24.34 -5.51 2.55
CA LEU A 217 -25.72 -5.96 2.49
C LEU A 217 -26.68 -4.84 2.07
N ARG A 218 -26.49 -3.63 2.61
CA ARG A 218 -27.35 -2.46 2.28
C ARG A 218 -27.15 -1.99 0.83
N TRP A 219 -25.95 -2.09 0.28
CA TRP A 219 -25.62 -1.55 -1.05
C TRP A 219 -25.86 -2.55 -2.18
N THR A 220 -25.58 -3.83 -1.94
CA THR A 220 -25.61 -4.87 -2.98
C THR A 220 -26.70 -5.92 -2.76
N GLY A 221 -27.27 -5.98 -1.56
CA GLY A 221 -28.18 -7.07 -1.15
C GLY A 221 -27.47 -8.41 -0.93
N VAL A 222 -26.14 -8.45 -1.01
CA VAL A 222 -25.32 -9.68 -0.86
C VAL A 222 -24.76 -9.73 0.55
N GLN A 223 -24.79 -10.92 1.17
CA GLN A 223 -24.11 -11.16 2.45
C GLN A 223 -22.64 -11.48 2.20
N ALA A 224 -21.76 -10.91 3.02
CA ALA A 224 -20.35 -11.26 3.00
C ALA A 224 -20.17 -12.73 3.40
N GLU A 225 -19.42 -13.48 2.62
CA GLU A 225 -18.99 -14.83 3.04
C GLU A 225 -17.98 -14.69 4.19
N GLY A 226 -18.32 -15.27 5.36
CA GLY A 226 -17.53 -15.28 6.59
C GLY A 226 -16.30 -16.20 6.55
#